data_07719d0a0424cdd09d983ab0d86a5784
#
_entry.id   07719d0a0424cdd09d983ab0d86a5784
#
_cell.length_a   1.000
_cell.length_b   1.000
_cell.length_c   1.000
_cell.angle_alpha   90.00
_cell.angle_beta   90.00
_cell.angle_gamma   90.00
#
_symmetry.space_group_name_H-M   'P 1'
#
loop_
_entity.id
_entity.type
_entity.pdbx_description
1 polymer ?
#
loop_
_entity_poly.entity_id
_entity_poly.type
_entity_poly.pdbx_seq_one_letter_code
_entity_poly.pdbx_strand_id
1 'polypeptide(L)'
;MPQSPKDMVSQFSFLYPTKDVTDTTVIDLIQPIFVRTTKGQLGIPKLDHRVVQVPMTQLQREIYKTLKSEVRRQLNPVLSDSSRYELRRIGKCVMKVMEFVSNPSLLSNDMDYAFDRRVGALLLESDGPKIDYVCRRARQLAAEGKKVLIWSSFVQNVELIALRLSDLGAEFIHGGVDAGDESDFDTREGKIKRFHTDDTCKVLVANPAACSEGISLHKVCQYAIYLDRSFNAAHYMQSEDRIHRLGLSPDAKPQIEFVECEDSIDQVVRTRLELKVKTMAQALEDSSLSVEISSVDYDEEAEDYDSLTADDAKAVIEYFFSGDQND
;
A
#
# COMPACT_ATOMS: atom_id res chain seq x y z
N MET A 1 7.03 -12.38 2.82
CA MET A 1 7.02 -12.66 4.24
C MET A 1 5.70 -13.25 4.68
N PRO A 2 5.68 -14.17 5.68
CA PRO A 2 4.42 -14.72 6.13
C PRO A 2 3.47 -13.62 6.61
N GLN A 3 2.25 -13.63 6.12
CA GLN A 3 1.19 -12.72 6.56
C GLN A 3 0.39 -13.33 7.73
N SER A 4 0.65 -14.60 8.01
CA SER A 4 0.00 -15.37 9.06
C SER A 4 0.91 -16.52 9.54
N PRO A 5 0.67 -17.11 10.74
CA PRO A 5 1.34 -18.33 11.16
C PRO A 5 1.22 -19.49 10.17
N LYS A 6 0.11 -19.55 9.43
CA LYS A 6 -0.14 -20.57 8.42
C LYS A 6 0.90 -20.56 7.28
N ASP A 7 1.41 -19.40 6.91
CA ASP A 7 2.43 -19.28 5.87
C ASP A 7 3.79 -19.83 6.35
N MET A 8 4.04 -19.78 7.66
CA MET A 8 5.24 -20.34 8.29
C MET A 8 5.22 -21.87 8.30
N VAL A 9 4.04 -22.50 8.28
CA VAL A 9 3.91 -23.97 8.25
C VAL A 9 4.61 -24.53 7.02
N SER A 10 4.41 -23.98 5.85
CA SER A 10 5.05 -24.44 4.60
C SER A 10 6.56 -24.28 4.64
N GLN A 11 7.06 -23.18 5.18
CA GLN A 11 8.50 -22.93 5.33
C GLN A 11 9.13 -23.88 6.34
N PHE A 12 8.47 -24.10 7.49
CA PHE A 12 8.96 -25.05 8.49
C PHE A 12 8.95 -26.49 7.97
N SER A 13 7.88 -26.91 7.31
CA SER A 13 7.77 -28.24 6.71
C SER A 13 8.84 -28.51 5.63
N PHE A 14 9.24 -27.47 4.90
CA PHE A 14 10.35 -27.57 3.95
C PHE A 14 11.70 -27.86 4.66
N LEU A 15 11.96 -27.19 5.78
CA LEU A 15 13.18 -27.38 6.55
C LEU A 15 13.18 -28.69 7.37
N TYR A 16 12.00 -29.10 7.86
CA TYR A 16 11.82 -30.26 8.74
C TYR A 16 10.67 -31.15 8.26
N PRO A 17 10.82 -31.85 7.13
CA PRO A 17 9.70 -32.57 6.47
C PRO A 17 9.15 -33.74 7.27
N THR A 18 9.87 -34.22 8.30
CA THR A 18 9.47 -35.35 9.17
C THR A 18 8.71 -34.87 10.43
N LYS A 19 8.59 -33.57 10.67
CA LYS A 19 7.88 -33.03 11.85
C LYS A 19 6.48 -32.60 11.48
N ASP A 20 5.50 -33.07 12.24
CA ASP A 20 4.14 -32.56 12.13
C ASP A 20 4.09 -31.13 12.66
N VAL A 21 3.55 -30.24 11.84
CA VAL A 21 3.44 -28.82 12.14
C VAL A 21 2.06 -28.29 11.72
N THR A 22 1.47 -27.47 12.57
CA THR A 22 0.21 -26.79 12.34
C THR A 22 0.39 -25.29 12.53
N ASP A 23 -0.58 -24.50 12.11
CA ASP A 23 -0.64 -23.05 12.33
C ASP A 23 -0.60 -22.66 13.82
N THR A 24 -1.05 -23.54 14.72
CA THR A 24 -1.00 -23.34 16.16
C THR A 24 0.33 -23.72 16.80
N THR A 25 1.08 -24.65 16.22
CA THR A 25 2.35 -25.17 16.79
C THR A 25 3.61 -24.61 16.14
N VAL A 26 3.48 -24.04 14.94
CA VAL A 26 4.63 -23.56 14.16
C VAL A 26 5.46 -22.51 14.88
N ILE A 27 4.83 -21.64 15.65
CA ILE A 27 5.50 -20.55 16.39
C ILE A 27 6.43 -21.12 17.44
N ASP A 28 5.95 -22.06 18.27
CA ASP A 28 6.75 -22.72 19.32
C ASP A 28 7.91 -23.53 18.73
N LEU A 29 7.69 -24.12 17.54
CA LEU A 29 8.70 -24.92 16.84
C LEU A 29 9.79 -24.05 16.18
N ILE A 30 9.44 -22.84 15.73
CA ILE A 30 10.39 -21.89 15.13
C ILE A 30 11.22 -21.17 16.19
N GLN A 31 10.65 -20.85 17.34
CA GLN A 31 11.27 -20.04 18.38
C GLN A 31 12.72 -20.46 18.74
N PRO A 32 13.06 -21.75 18.93
CA PRO A 32 14.44 -22.15 19.25
C PRO A 32 15.46 -21.97 18.11
N ILE A 33 15.00 -21.83 16.87
CA ILE A 33 15.85 -21.72 15.68
C ILE A 33 15.78 -20.34 15.03
N PHE A 34 15.04 -19.41 15.63
CA PHE A 34 14.81 -18.08 15.12
C PHE A 34 15.56 -17.05 15.96
N VAL A 35 16.44 -16.29 15.32
CA VAL A 35 17.13 -15.16 15.95
C VAL A 35 16.70 -13.88 15.26
N ARG A 36 16.20 -12.93 16.02
CA ARG A 36 15.73 -11.63 15.51
C ARG A 36 16.32 -10.47 16.29
N THR A 37 16.67 -9.42 15.58
CA THR A 37 17.04 -8.12 16.16
C THR A 37 16.00 -7.09 15.76
N THR A 38 15.39 -6.43 16.74
CA THR A 38 14.35 -5.41 16.49
C THR A 38 14.97 -4.06 16.18
N LYS A 39 14.24 -3.18 15.47
CA LYS A 39 14.68 -1.80 15.20
C LYS A 39 14.92 -1.02 16.50
N GLY A 40 14.11 -1.26 17.53
CA GLY A 40 14.30 -0.66 18.85
C GLY A 40 15.65 -1.03 19.47
N GLN A 41 16.07 -2.30 19.37
CA GLN A 41 17.39 -2.77 19.82
C GLN A 41 18.54 -2.16 19.01
N LEU A 42 18.29 -1.80 17.75
CA LEU A 42 19.28 -1.16 16.87
C LEU A 42 19.38 0.37 17.05
N GLY A 43 18.56 0.96 17.94
CA GLY A 43 18.57 2.40 18.20
C GLY A 43 18.10 3.25 17.00
N ILE A 44 17.29 2.68 16.11
CA ILE A 44 16.75 3.43 14.95
C ILE A 44 15.74 4.46 15.47
N PRO A 45 15.78 5.73 15.00
CA PRO A 45 14.84 6.77 15.41
C PRO A 45 13.39 6.36 15.19
N LYS A 46 12.49 6.82 16.06
CA LYS A 46 11.06 6.50 15.96
C LYS A 46 10.48 7.08 14.67
N LEU A 47 9.69 6.26 13.97
CA LEU A 47 8.91 6.67 12.81
C LEU A 47 7.60 7.32 13.25
N ASP A 48 7.29 8.50 12.72
CA ASP A 48 6.05 9.23 12.98
C ASP A 48 5.02 8.91 11.89
N HIS A 49 3.92 8.28 12.28
CA HIS A 49 2.81 7.95 11.39
C HIS A 49 1.67 8.95 11.56
N ARG A 50 1.17 9.50 10.45
CA ARG A 50 0.04 10.43 10.43
C ARG A 50 -1.01 10.00 9.44
N VAL A 51 -2.25 9.92 9.89
CA VAL A 51 -3.41 9.74 9.00
C VAL A 51 -3.97 11.10 8.66
N VAL A 52 -4.09 11.39 7.37
CA VAL A 52 -4.66 12.62 6.84
C VAL A 52 -5.99 12.30 6.20
N GLN A 53 -7.05 12.77 6.79
CA GLN A 53 -8.40 12.61 6.27
C GLN A 53 -8.69 13.69 5.23
N VAL A 54 -9.16 13.29 4.05
CA VAL A 54 -9.50 14.17 2.94
C VAL A 54 -10.98 13.94 2.57
N PRO A 55 -11.82 14.97 2.60
CA PRO A 55 -13.22 14.81 2.24
C PRO A 55 -13.39 14.58 0.74
N MET A 56 -14.28 13.68 0.37
CA MET A 56 -14.74 13.55 -1.01
C MET A 56 -15.55 14.80 -1.41
N THR A 57 -15.45 15.22 -2.69
CA THR A 57 -16.39 16.20 -3.25
C THR A 57 -17.80 15.62 -3.20
N GLN A 58 -18.82 16.49 -3.30
CA GLN A 58 -20.21 16.04 -3.29
C GLN A 58 -20.47 15.02 -4.42
N LEU A 59 -20.04 15.35 -5.63
CA LEU A 59 -20.22 14.47 -6.80
C LEU A 59 -19.47 13.14 -6.63
N GLN A 60 -18.24 13.18 -6.13
CA GLN A 60 -17.48 11.96 -5.83
C GLN A 60 -18.21 11.08 -4.81
N ARG A 61 -18.78 11.67 -3.76
CA ARG A 61 -19.55 10.95 -2.74
C ARG A 61 -20.82 10.29 -3.31
N GLU A 62 -21.51 10.95 -4.22
CA GLU A 62 -22.70 10.40 -4.89
C GLU A 62 -22.33 9.20 -5.78
N ILE A 63 -21.25 9.31 -6.55
CA ILE A 63 -20.73 8.19 -7.36
C ILE A 63 -20.27 7.05 -6.45
N TYR A 64 -19.58 7.35 -5.36
CA TYR A 64 -19.14 6.36 -4.38
C TYR A 64 -20.31 5.56 -3.79
N LYS A 65 -21.41 6.22 -3.42
CA LYS A 65 -22.64 5.55 -2.95
C LYS A 65 -23.22 4.62 -4.03
N THR A 66 -23.21 5.05 -5.28
CA THR A 66 -23.66 4.21 -6.41
C THR A 66 -22.79 2.97 -6.55
N LEU A 67 -21.46 3.13 -6.56
CA LEU A 67 -20.50 2.03 -6.61
C LEU A 67 -20.70 1.05 -5.45
N LYS A 68 -20.85 1.59 -4.24
CA LYS A 68 -21.11 0.78 -3.03
C LYS A 68 -22.37 -0.06 -3.16
N SER A 69 -23.45 0.50 -3.72
CA SER A 69 -24.70 -0.21 -3.97
C SER A 69 -24.57 -1.31 -5.05
N GLU A 70 -23.78 -1.06 -6.09
CA GLU A 70 -23.49 -2.06 -7.11
C GLU A 70 -22.67 -3.23 -6.55
N VAL A 71 -21.65 -2.94 -5.77
CA VAL A 71 -20.85 -3.98 -5.11
C VAL A 71 -21.73 -4.83 -4.20
N ARG A 72 -22.61 -4.23 -3.40
CA ARG A 72 -23.61 -4.97 -2.59
C ARG A 72 -24.44 -5.92 -3.44
N ARG A 73 -24.98 -5.46 -4.56
CA ARG A 73 -25.78 -6.28 -5.48
C ARG A 73 -24.98 -7.44 -6.05
N GLN A 74 -23.71 -7.23 -6.37
CA GLN A 74 -22.84 -8.28 -6.88
C GLN A 74 -22.41 -9.29 -5.81
N LEU A 75 -22.24 -8.86 -4.56
CA LEU A 75 -21.82 -9.71 -3.45
C LEU A 75 -22.97 -10.48 -2.78
N ASN A 76 -24.22 -10.01 -2.91
CA ASN A 76 -25.38 -10.62 -2.26
C ASN A 76 -25.56 -12.13 -2.52
N PRO A 77 -25.26 -12.70 -3.71
CA PRO A 77 -25.29 -14.13 -3.97
C PRO A 77 -24.13 -14.93 -3.35
N VAL A 78 -23.07 -14.27 -2.89
CA VAL A 78 -21.77 -14.87 -2.56
C VAL A 78 -21.64 -15.21 -1.07
N LEU A 79 -22.59 -14.83 -0.23
CA LEU A 79 -22.51 -14.95 1.24
C LEU A 79 -22.44 -16.39 1.77
N SER A 80 -22.47 -17.42 0.92
CA SER A 80 -22.62 -18.82 1.33
C SER A 80 -21.41 -19.72 1.13
N ASP A 81 -20.33 -19.29 0.42
CA ASP A 81 -19.19 -20.17 0.13
C ASP A 81 -17.86 -19.40 0.09
N SER A 82 -16.81 -19.96 0.71
CA SER A 82 -15.46 -19.34 0.79
C SER A 82 -14.51 -19.86 -0.30
N SER A 83 -15.04 -20.13 -1.50
CA SER A 83 -14.22 -20.64 -2.59
C SER A 83 -13.21 -19.60 -3.11
N ARG A 84 -12.07 -20.07 -3.67
CA ARG A 84 -11.07 -19.21 -4.29
C ARG A 84 -11.65 -18.32 -5.40
N TYR A 85 -12.63 -18.82 -6.12
CA TYR A 85 -13.35 -18.08 -7.16
C TYR A 85 -14.12 -16.87 -6.58
N GLU A 86 -14.75 -17.05 -5.43
CA GLU A 86 -15.50 -15.98 -4.76
C GLU A 86 -14.61 -14.92 -4.17
N LEU A 87 -13.47 -15.31 -3.58
CA LEU A 87 -12.45 -14.36 -3.11
C LEU A 87 -11.94 -13.47 -4.25
N ARG A 88 -11.67 -14.03 -5.43
CA ARG A 88 -11.29 -13.25 -6.62
C ARG A 88 -12.40 -12.32 -7.09
N ARG A 89 -13.64 -12.75 -7.05
CA ARG A 89 -14.78 -11.90 -7.41
C ARG A 89 -14.95 -10.74 -6.44
N ILE A 90 -14.85 -11.00 -5.15
CA ILE A 90 -14.86 -9.95 -4.11
C ILE A 90 -13.69 -9.01 -4.35
N GLY A 91 -12.49 -9.54 -4.57
CA GLY A 91 -11.28 -8.77 -4.85
C GLY A 91 -11.47 -7.77 -6.00
N LYS A 92 -12.03 -8.21 -7.14
CA LYS A 92 -12.31 -7.31 -8.28
C LYS A 92 -13.28 -6.18 -7.93
N CYS A 93 -14.34 -6.47 -7.19
CA CYS A 93 -15.30 -5.45 -6.75
C CYS A 93 -14.64 -4.43 -5.81
N VAL A 94 -13.80 -4.92 -4.88
CA VAL A 94 -13.08 -4.10 -3.91
C VAL A 94 -12.07 -3.20 -4.61
N MET A 95 -11.28 -3.76 -5.55
CA MET A 95 -10.29 -2.99 -6.31
C MET A 95 -10.93 -1.82 -7.05
N LYS A 96 -12.06 -2.02 -7.72
CA LYS A 96 -12.81 -0.96 -8.39
C LYS A 96 -13.17 0.20 -7.46
N VAL A 97 -13.60 -0.10 -6.23
CA VAL A 97 -13.91 0.92 -5.23
C VAL A 97 -12.64 1.62 -4.72
N MET A 98 -11.56 0.87 -4.51
CA MET A 98 -10.27 1.41 -4.10
C MET A 98 -9.66 2.32 -5.17
N GLU A 99 -9.70 1.91 -6.44
CA GLU A 99 -9.31 2.72 -7.60
C GLU A 99 -10.03 4.06 -7.60
N PHE A 100 -11.36 4.04 -7.50
CA PHE A 100 -12.17 5.25 -7.50
C PHE A 100 -11.84 6.19 -6.32
N VAL A 101 -11.65 5.63 -5.12
CA VAL A 101 -11.30 6.42 -3.93
C VAL A 101 -9.91 7.01 -4.04
N SER A 102 -8.97 6.26 -4.61
CA SER A 102 -7.60 6.73 -4.83
C SER A 102 -7.53 7.82 -5.89
N ASN A 103 -8.16 7.57 -7.03
CA ASN A 103 -8.21 8.49 -8.16
C ASN A 103 -9.46 8.19 -9.01
N PRO A 104 -10.45 9.07 -9.03
CA PRO A 104 -11.67 8.86 -9.81
C PRO A 104 -11.44 8.60 -11.30
N SER A 105 -10.32 9.07 -11.88
CA SER A 105 -10.01 8.87 -13.30
C SER A 105 -9.78 7.40 -13.64
N LEU A 106 -9.35 6.59 -12.69
CA LEU A 106 -9.15 5.14 -12.89
C LEU A 106 -10.45 4.43 -13.26
N LEU A 107 -11.58 4.93 -12.76
CA LEU A 107 -12.89 4.37 -13.09
C LEU A 107 -13.26 4.55 -14.59
N SER A 108 -12.72 5.56 -15.26
CA SER A 108 -12.98 5.79 -16.69
C SER A 108 -12.41 4.70 -17.60
N ASN A 109 -11.48 3.89 -17.09
CA ASN A 109 -10.93 2.74 -17.82
C ASN A 109 -11.88 1.53 -17.80
N ASP A 110 -12.87 1.54 -16.91
CA ASP A 110 -13.90 0.51 -16.85
C ASP A 110 -15.00 0.81 -17.88
N MET A 111 -15.28 -0.14 -18.77
CA MET A 111 -16.26 0.00 -19.85
C MET A 111 -17.66 0.34 -19.32
N ASP A 112 -18.00 -0.09 -18.11
CA ASP A 112 -19.31 0.19 -17.48
C ASP A 112 -19.47 1.67 -17.11
N TYR A 113 -18.37 2.40 -16.91
CA TYR A 113 -18.35 3.81 -16.46
C TYR A 113 -17.72 4.79 -17.44
N ALA A 114 -17.07 4.30 -18.50
CA ALA A 114 -16.37 5.14 -19.50
C ALA A 114 -17.27 6.24 -20.11
N PHE A 115 -18.57 6.01 -20.14
CA PHE A 115 -19.59 6.94 -20.68
C PHE A 115 -20.51 7.55 -19.62
N ASP A 116 -20.26 7.34 -18.32
CA ASP A 116 -21.06 7.98 -17.27
C ASP A 116 -20.75 9.49 -17.23
N ARG A 117 -21.77 10.32 -17.52
CA ARG A 117 -21.64 11.78 -17.54
C ARG A 117 -21.21 12.35 -16.18
N ARG A 118 -21.56 11.70 -15.08
CA ARG A 118 -21.17 12.13 -13.73
C ARG A 118 -19.67 11.94 -13.51
N VAL A 119 -19.12 10.79 -13.95
CA VAL A 119 -17.68 10.55 -13.94
C VAL A 119 -16.97 11.57 -14.80
N GLY A 120 -17.44 11.81 -16.04
CA GLY A 120 -16.89 12.84 -16.91
C GLY A 120 -16.92 14.24 -16.28
N ALA A 121 -18.00 14.62 -15.61
CA ALA A 121 -18.09 15.90 -14.90
C ALA A 121 -17.09 15.99 -13.74
N LEU A 122 -16.96 14.93 -12.96
CA LEU A 122 -15.99 14.86 -11.85
C LEU A 122 -14.55 15.07 -12.33
N LEU A 123 -14.18 14.44 -13.46
CA LEU A 123 -12.84 14.56 -14.03
C LEU A 123 -12.50 15.93 -14.59
N LEU A 124 -13.52 16.75 -14.90
CA LEU A 124 -13.34 18.15 -15.30
C LEU A 124 -13.05 19.07 -14.10
N GLU A 125 -13.39 18.66 -12.88
CA GLU A 125 -13.17 19.47 -11.68
C GLU A 125 -11.72 19.35 -11.20
N SER A 126 -11.21 18.14 -11.04
CA SER A 126 -9.83 17.86 -10.59
C SER A 126 -9.48 16.37 -10.77
N ASP A 127 -8.21 16.03 -10.54
CA ASP A 127 -7.75 14.62 -10.46
C ASP A 127 -8.27 13.90 -9.19
N GLY A 128 -8.98 14.61 -8.33
CA GLY A 128 -9.52 14.12 -7.06
C GLY A 128 -8.77 14.63 -5.83
N PRO A 129 -9.47 14.71 -4.69
CA PRO A 129 -8.98 15.40 -3.49
C PRO A 129 -7.70 14.75 -2.91
N LYS A 130 -7.51 13.44 -3.05
CA LYS A 130 -6.29 12.76 -2.59
C LYS A 130 -5.09 13.15 -3.44
N ILE A 131 -5.21 13.15 -4.77
CA ILE A 131 -4.14 13.57 -5.70
C ILE A 131 -3.79 15.04 -5.44
N ASP A 132 -4.79 15.91 -5.30
CA ASP A 132 -4.58 17.34 -5.02
C ASP A 132 -3.84 17.56 -3.69
N TYR A 133 -4.21 16.80 -2.65
CA TYR A 133 -3.51 16.85 -1.37
C TYR A 133 -2.06 16.43 -1.51
N VAL A 134 -1.80 15.25 -2.11
CA VAL A 134 -0.45 14.69 -2.26
C VAL A 134 0.46 15.64 -3.04
N CYS A 135 -0.01 16.17 -4.17
CA CYS A 135 0.76 17.11 -4.98
C CYS A 135 1.06 18.42 -4.24
N ARG A 136 0.08 18.99 -3.53
CA ARG A 136 0.28 20.18 -2.71
C ARG A 136 1.28 19.92 -1.58
N ARG A 137 1.14 18.79 -0.87
CA ARG A 137 2.00 18.42 0.24
C ARG A 137 3.45 18.15 -0.19
N ALA A 138 3.63 17.49 -1.33
CA ALA A 138 4.95 17.27 -1.91
C ALA A 138 5.65 18.59 -2.25
N ARG A 139 4.93 19.57 -2.83
CA ARG A 139 5.48 20.92 -3.09
C ARG A 139 5.87 21.65 -1.81
N GLN A 140 5.07 21.57 -0.75
CA GLN A 140 5.41 22.16 0.55
C GLN A 140 6.72 21.56 1.10
N LEU A 141 6.84 20.24 1.13
CA LEU A 141 8.03 19.55 1.61
C LEU A 141 9.28 19.87 0.75
N ALA A 142 9.11 19.92 -0.58
CA ALA A 142 10.19 20.30 -1.49
C ALA A 142 10.64 21.76 -1.30
N ALA A 143 9.72 22.69 -1.03
CA ALA A 143 10.04 24.06 -0.69
C ALA A 143 10.82 24.19 0.63
N GLU A 144 10.65 23.23 1.56
CA GLU A 144 11.45 23.09 2.78
C GLU A 144 12.81 22.41 2.53
N GLY A 145 13.18 22.15 1.26
CA GLY A 145 14.42 21.48 0.88
C GLY A 145 14.42 19.96 1.05
N LYS A 146 13.27 19.36 1.37
CA LYS A 146 13.13 17.92 1.64
C LYS A 146 12.86 17.14 0.36
N LYS A 147 13.38 15.91 0.31
CA LYS A 147 12.98 14.92 -0.69
C LYS A 147 11.79 14.10 -0.18
N VAL A 148 10.91 13.71 -1.08
CA VAL A 148 9.62 13.05 -0.75
C VAL A 148 9.47 11.79 -1.57
N LEU A 149 9.11 10.69 -0.91
CA LEU A 149 8.70 9.44 -1.52
C LEU A 149 7.17 9.37 -1.51
N ILE A 150 6.56 9.11 -2.65
CA ILE A 150 5.10 8.95 -2.76
C ILE A 150 4.80 7.52 -3.18
N TRP A 151 3.94 6.85 -2.43
CA TRP A 151 3.52 5.49 -2.68
C TRP A 151 2.11 5.43 -3.25
N SER A 152 1.92 4.66 -4.32
CA SER A 152 0.61 4.25 -4.82
C SER A 152 0.63 2.82 -5.33
N SER A 153 -0.40 2.06 -4.98
CA SER A 153 -0.62 0.70 -5.48
C SER A 153 -1.02 0.67 -6.96
N PHE A 154 -1.47 1.80 -7.51
CA PHE A 154 -1.94 1.92 -8.89
C PHE A 154 -0.90 2.57 -9.79
N VAL A 155 -0.41 1.84 -10.80
CA VAL A 155 0.64 2.30 -11.73
C VAL A 155 0.26 3.62 -12.41
N GLN A 156 -0.98 3.77 -12.84
CA GLN A 156 -1.45 5.00 -13.49
C GLN A 156 -1.36 6.22 -12.56
N ASN A 157 -1.58 6.05 -11.25
CA ASN A 157 -1.38 7.12 -10.28
C ASN A 157 0.11 7.46 -10.12
N VAL A 158 0.99 6.44 -10.18
CA VAL A 158 2.44 6.66 -10.10
C VAL A 158 2.89 7.56 -11.25
N GLU A 159 2.48 7.26 -12.47
CA GLU A 159 2.81 8.07 -13.65
C GLU A 159 2.16 9.46 -13.63
N LEU A 160 0.87 9.54 -13.26
CA LEU A 160 0.13 10.81 -13.18
C LEU A 160 0.78 11.76 -12.17
N ILE A 161 1.08 11.29 -10.96
CA ILE A 161 1.68 12.14 -9.92
C ILE A 161 3.08 12.60 -10.34
N ALA A 162 3.89 11.72 -10.92
CA ALA A 162 5.20 12.11 -11.43
C ALA A 162 5.08 13.21 -12.51
N LEU A 163 4.12 13.08 -13.42
CA LEU A 163 3.82 14.11 -14.41
C LEU A 163 3.38 15.43 -13.75
N ARG A 164 2.49 15.39 -12.77
CA ARG A 164 1.99 16.57 -12.03
C ARG A 164 3.08 17.28 -11.22
N LEU A 165 4.14 16.56 -10.85
CA LEU A 165 5.28 17.06 -10.06
C LEU A 165 6.57 17.14 -10.87
N SER A 166 6.47 17.15 -12.21
CA SER A 166 7.63 17.26 -13.11
C SER A 166 8.45 18.54 -12.87
N ASP A 167 7.81 19.62 -12.40
CA ASP A 167 8.43 20.86 -11.95
C ASP A 167 9.39 20.68 -10.75
N LEU A 168 9.24 19.59 -9.99
CA LEU A 168 10.11 19.20 -8.89
C LEU A 168 11.13 18.11 -9.29
N GLY A 169 11.32 17.85 -10.58
CA GLY A 169 12.17 16.79 -11.08
C GLY A 169 11.71 15.39 -10.65
N ALA A 170 10.39 15.19 -10.56
CA ALA A 170 9.84 13.93 -10.09
C ALA A 170 10.21 12.76 -11.00
N GLU A 171 10.67 11.67 -10.39
CA GLU A 171 10.89 10.37 -11.03
C GLU A 171 9.85 9.36 -10.57
N PHE A 172 9.69 8.27 -11.35
CA PHE A 172 8.74 7.23 -11.01
C PHE A 172 9.32 5.82 -11.21
N ILE A 173 8.82 4.87 -10.41
CA ILE A 173 9.18 3.45 -10.46
C ILE A 173 7.93 2.58 -10.27
N HIS A 174 7.71 1.66 -11.22
CA HIS A 174 6.72 0.59 -11.15
C HIS A 174 7.22 -0.62 -11.95
N GLY A 175 6.49 -1.73 -11.93
CA GLY A 175 6.90 -2.99 -12.58
C GLY A 175 7.17 -2.91 -14.09
N GLY A 176 6.63 -1.91 -14.78
CA GLY A 176 6.91 -1.66 -16.21
C GLY A 176 8.16 -0.83 -16.48
N VAL A 177 8.92 -0.40 -15.47
CA VAL A 177 10.20 0.29 -15.63
C VAL A 177 11.32 -0.73 -15.64
N ASP A 178 12.05 -0.80 -16.75
CA ASP A 178 13.12 -1.77 -16.94
C ASP A 178 14.26 -1.59 -15.92
N ALA A 179 14.78 -2.71 -15.41
CA ALA A 179 16.02 -2.73 -14.68
C ALA A 179 17.22 -2.54 -15.63
N GLY A 180 18.29 -1.91 -15.17
CA GLY A 180 19.44 -1.67 -16.01
C GLY A 180 20.59 -0.96 -15.32
N ASP A 181 21.45 -0.33 -16.12
CA ASP A 181 22.64 0.38 -15.60
C ASP A 181 22.25 1.73 -14.96
N GLU A 182 22.92 2.08 -13.87
CA GLU A 182 22.73 3.37 -13.18
C GLU A 182 23.08 4.61 -14.04
N SER A 183 23.78 4.46 -15.14
CA SER A 183 24.10 5.55 -16.07
C SER A 183 22.99 5.83 -17.07
N ASP A 184 22.04 4.90 -17.22
CA ASP A 184 20.87 5.05 -18.06
C ASP A 184 19.70 5.63 -17.25
N PHE A 185 19.30 6.85 -17.58
CA PHE A 185 18.27 7.60 -16.84
C PHE A 185 16.85 7.01 -16.98
N ASP A 186 16.62 6.16 -17.96
CA ASP A 186 15.31 5.54 -18.18
C ASP A 186 15.15 4.25 -17.38
N THR A 187 16.24 3.68 -16.87
CA THR A 187 16.22 2.49 -16.03
C THR A 187 15.82 2.79 -14.60
N ARG A 188 15.35 1.77 -13.90
CA ARG A 188 15.03 1.83 -12.47
C ARG A 188 16.23 2.32 -11.64
N GLU A 189 17.41 1.77 -11.88
CA GLU A 189 18.65 2.09 -11.17
C GLU A 189 19.10 3.52 -11.45
N GLY A 190 18.97 3.99 -12.71
CA GLY A 190 19.28 5.36 -13.09
C GLY A 190 18.35 6.37 -12.41
N LYS A 191 17.04 6.10 -12.36
CA LYS A 191 16.04 6.93 -11.67
C LYS A 191 16.32 7.00 -10.15
N ILE A 192 16.64 5.87 -9.52
CA ILE A 192 17.02 5.81 -8.11
C ILE A 192 18.29 6.63 -7.85
N LYS A 193 19.31 6.46 -8.68
CA LYS A 193 20.56 7.21 -8.58
C LYS A 193 20.32 8.71 -8.72
N ARG A 194 19.51 9.13 -9.69
CA ARG A 194 19.11 10.53 -9.85
C ARG A 194 18.43 11.06 -8.60
N PHE A 195 17.46 10.33 -8.04
CA PHE A 195 16.83 10.74 -6.78
C PHE A 195 17.84 10.84 -5.63
N HIS A 196 18.90 10.03 -5.60
CA HIS A 196 19.96 10.11 -4.58
C HIS A 196 20.87 11.32 -4.76
N THR A 197 21.29 11.62 -5.98
CA THR A 197 22.44 12.51 -6.26
C THR A 197 22.07 13.87 -6.81
N ASP A 198 20.89 14.00 -7.43
CA ASP A 198 20.43 15.26 -8.03
C ASP A 198 19.53 16.02 -7.05
N ASP A 199 19.98 17.19 -6.62
CA ASP A 199 19.22 18.05 -5.72
C ASP A 199 17.99 18.67 -6.37
N THR A 200 17.87 18.66 -7.69
CA THR A 200 16.68 19.11 -8.41
C THR A 200 15.58 18.04 -8.44
N CYS A 201 15.95 16.76 -8.28
CA CYS A 201 15.02 15.64 -8.15
C CYS A 201 14.52 15.55 -6.71
N LYS A 202 13.39 16.20 -6.41
CA LYS A 202 12.80 16.26 -5.06
C LYS A 202 11.81 15.18 -4.77
N VAL A 203 11.24 14.52 -5.80
CA VAL A 203 10.15 13.55 -5.64
C VAL A 203 10.48 12.24 -6.33
N LEU A 204 10.20 11.14 -5.64
CA LEU A 204 10.15 9.81 -6.22
C LEU A 204 8.74 9.26 -6.00
N VAL A 205 8.07 8.85 -7.07
CA VAL A 205 6.75 8.19 -6.99
C VAL A 205 6.94 6.72 -7.32
N ALA A 206 6.44 5.83 -6.45
CA ALA A 206 6.74 4.41 -6.61
C ALA A 206 5.55 3.51 -6.25
N ASN A 207 5.53 2.34 -6.89
CA ASN A 207 4.60 1.26 -6.53
C ASN A 207 5.28 0.34 -5.49
N PRO A 208 4.63 0.05 -4.33
CA PRO A 208 5.22 -0.79 -3.30
C PRO A 208 5.61 -2.20 -3.79
N ALA A 209 4.83 -2.81 -4.68
CA ALA A 209 5.11 -4.13 -5.21
C ALA A 209 6.40 -4.16 -6.05
N ALA A 210 6.64 -3.13 -6.88
CA ALA A 210 7.83 -3.02 -7.71
C ALA A 210 9.10 -2.64 -6.93
N CYS A 211 8.93 -2.05 -5.73
CA CYS A 211 10.05 -1.58 -4.90
C CYS A 211 10.41 -2.56 -3.77
N SER A 212 9.95 -3.81 -3.86
CA SER A 212 10.22 -4.85 -2.86
C SER A 212 11.70 -5.21 -2.74
N GLU A 213 12.54 -4.94 -3.74
CA GLU A 213 13.95 -5.28 -3.74
C GLU A 213 14.89 -4.06 -3.73
N GLY A 214 15.92 -4.13 -2.91
CA GLY A 214 17.19 -3.40 -3.01
C GLY A 214 17.20 -1.88 -2.84
N ILE A 215 16.07 -1.18 -2.85
CA ILE A 215 16.04 0.29 -2.77
C ILE A 215 16.27 0.75 -1.33
N SER A 216 17.22 1.64 -1.13
CA SER A 216 17.55 2.20 0.18
C SER A 216 17.58 3.72 0.10
N LEU A 217 16.52 4.39 0.57
CA LEU A 217 16.33 5.84 0.42
C LEU A 217 16.58 6.63 1.71
N HIS A 218 16.73 5.96 2.86
CA HIS A 218 16.80 6.56 4.20
C HIS A 218 17.89 7.62 4.38
N LYS A 219 18.96 7.59 3.56
CA LYS A 219 20.05 8.58 3.64
C LYS A 219 19.68 9.94 3.05
N VAL A 220 18.75 9.95 2.09
CA VAL A 220 18.38 11.16 1.34
C VAL A 220 16.91 11.56 1.52
N CYS A 221 16.04 10.64 1.93
CA CYS A 221 14.62 10.86 2.08
C CYS A 221 14.12 10.34 3.43
N GLN A 222 13.41 11.20 4.18
CA GLN A 222 12.82 10.89 5.47
C GLN A 222 11.30 11.11 5.49
N TYR A 223 10.72 11.44 4.36
CA TYR A 223 9.30 11.75 4.24
C TYR A 223 8.66 10.85 3.18
N ALA A 224 7.63 10.10 3.58
CA ALA A 224 6.82 9.34 2.64
C ALA A 224 5.35 9.72 2.76
N ILE A 225 4.63 9.68 1.63
CA ILE A 225 3.20 9.90 1.55
C ILE A 225 2.59 8.70 0.83
N TYR A 226 1.64 8.03 1.47
CA TYR A 226 0.84 6.98 0.84
C TYR A 226 -0.45 7.61 0.31
N LEU A 227 -0.58 7.68 -1.01
CA LEU A 227 -1.83 8.05 -1.67
C LEU A 227 -2.92 7.02 -1.39
N ASP A 228 -2.53 5.76 -1.46
CA ASP A 228 -3.37 4.59 -1.22
C ASP A 228 -2.53 3.42 -0.68
N ARG A 229 -3.19 2.38 -0.19
CA ARG A 229 -2.58 1.14 0.29
C ARG A 229 -3.43 -0.04 -0.16
N SER A 230 -2.79 -1.18 -0.46
CA SER A 230 -3.47 -2.45 -0.70
C SER A 230 -3.65 -3.23 0.62
N PHE A 231 -4.33 -4.38 0.57
CA PHE A 231 -4.44 -5.29 1.71
C PHE A 231 -3.17 -6.11 1.98
N ASN A 232 -2.11 -5.90 1.17
CA ASN A 232 -0.85 -6.60 1.30
C ASN A 232 0.04 -5.97 2.39
N ALA A 233 0.06 -6.61 3.57
CA ALA A 233 0.85 -6.13 4.70
C ALA A 233 2.37 -6.23 4.45
N ALA A 234 2.83 -7.19 3.64
CA ALA A 234 4.25 -7.33 3.32
C ALA A 234 4.74 -6.17 2.47
N HIS A 235 4.04 -5.83 1.38
CA HIS A 235 4.37 -4.66 0.55
C HIS A 235 4.37 -3.36 1.36
N TYR A 236 3.35 -3.20 2.22
CA TYR A 236 3.25 -2.04 3.09
C TYR A 236 4.48 -1.90 3.99
N MET A 237 4.86 -2.95 4.72
CA MET A 237 5.98 -2.91 5.64
C MET A 237 7.33 -2.75 4.94
N GLN A 238 7.53 -3.44 3.81
CA GLN A 238 8.73 -3.29 3.00
C GLN A 238 8.89 -1.86 2.47
N SER A 239 7.80 -1.22 2.08
CA SER A 239 7.83 0.17 1.58
C SER A 239 8.19 1.17 2.68
N GLU A 240 7.78 0.96 3.94
CA GLU A 240 8.22 1.76 5.08
C GLU A 240 9.73 1.63 5.33
N ASP A 241 10.28 0.41 5.16
CA ASP A 241 11.70 0.14 5.35
C ASP A 241 12.60 0.85 4.33
N ARG A 242 12.05 1.45 3.28
CA ARG A 242 12.84 2.24 2.32
C ARG A 242 13.35 3.54 2.91
N ILE A 243 12.61 4.15 3.83
CA ILE A 243 12.99 5.40 4.51
C ILE A 243 13.30 5.21 6.00
N HIS A 244 12.89 4.08 6.60
CA HIS A 244 13.07 3.78 8.02
C HIS A 244 13.93 2.53 8.23
N ARG A 245 15.25 2.69 8.22
CA ARG A 245 16.20 1.59 8.18
C ARG A 245 17.44 1.86 9.02
N LEU A 246 18.19 0.79 9.32
CA LEU A 246 19.52 0.90 9.95
C LEU A 246 20.45 1.84 9.13
N GLY A 247 21.08 2.77 9.83
CA GLY A 247 21.94 3.80 9.23
C GLY A 247 21.27 5.17 9.14
N LEU A 248 20.03 5.34 9.63
CA LEU A 248 19.47 6.66 9.89
C LEU A 248 20.29 7.39 10.95
N SER A 249 20.46 8.72 10.78
CA SER A 249 21.03 9.56 11.84
C SER A 249 20.17 9.46 13.10
N PRO A 250 20.76 9.43 14.31
CA PRO A 250 19.99 9.46 15.57
C PRO A 250 19.03 10.65 15.69
N ASP A 251 19.34 11.77 15.04
CA ASP A 251 18.52 12.99 15.04
C ASP A 251 17.48 13.02 13.91
N ALA A 252 17.44 11.99 13.07
CA ALA A 252 16.46 11.89 11.99
C ALA A 252 15.05 11.81 12.53
N LYS A 253 14.11 12.45 11.83
CA LYS A 253 12.68 12.44 12.15
C LYS A 253 11.88 11.91 10.97
N PRO A 254 12.00 10.60 10.69
CA PRO A 254 11.26 10.01 9.57
C PRO A 254 9.75 10.12 9.83
N GLN A 255 9.02 10.50 8.79
CA GLN A 255 7.58 10.73 8.85
C GLN A 255 6.88 10.08 7.67
N ILE A 256 5.75 9.45 7.95
CA ILE A 256 4.84 8.87 6.95
C ILE A 256 3.46 9.50 7.12
N GLU A 257 2.90 9.96 6.00
CA GLU A 257 1.52 10.44 5.90
C GLU A 257 0.69 9.44 5.09
N PHE A 258 -0.43 8.97 5.66
CA PHE A 258 -1.43 8.14 4.98
C PHE A 258 -2.61 9.00 4.59
N VAL A 259 -2.87 9.12 3.29
CA VAL A 259 -3.98 9.92 2.78
C VAL A 259 -5.20 9.03 2.61
N GLU A 260 -6.25 9.30 3.36
CA GLU A 260 -7.49 8.54 3.37
C GLU A 260 -8.67 9.44 3.03
N CYS A 261 -9.59 8.96 2.20
CA CYS A 261 -10.89 9.60 2.07
C CYS A 261 -11.76 9.31 3.31
N GLU A 262 -12.45 10.34 3.78
CA GLU A 262 -13.43 10.20 4.87
C GLU A 262 -14.55 9.21 4.48
N ASP A 263 -15.00 8.41 5.42
CA ASP A 263 -16.11 7.43 5.27
C ASP A 263 -15.95 6.50 4.06
N SER A 264 -14.74 6.05 3.80
CA SER A 264 -14.41 5.22 2.64
C SER A 264 -13.77 3.88 2.98
N ILE A 265 -13.54 3.08 1.95
CA ILE A 265 -12.85 1.79 2.06
C ILE A 265 -11.41 1.93 2.58
N ASP A 266 -10.78 3.11 2.48
CA ASP A 266 -9.43 3.35 3.01
C ASP A 266 -9.32 3.00 4.49
N GLN A 267 -10.37 3.25 5.27
CA GLN A 267 -10.43 2.93 6.69
C GLN A 267 -10.47 1.42 6.94
N VAL A 268 -11.15 0.67 6.08
CA VAL A 268 -11.16 -0.81 6.15
C VAL A 268 -9.77 -1.36 5.86
N VAL A 269 -9.12 -0.87 4.81
CA VAL A 269 -7.74 -1.24 4.46
C VAL A 269 -6.80 -0.97 5.63
N ARG A 270 -6.86 0.22 6.23
CA ARG A 270 -6.07 0.58 7.40
C ARG A 270 -6.27 -0.40 8.57
N THR A 271 -7.52 -0.59 8.98
CA THR A 271 -7.85 -1.47 10.10
C THR A 271 -7.37 -2.91 9.87
N ARG A 272 -7.50 -3.40 8.63
CA ARG A 272 -7.01 -4.74 8.27
C ARG A 272 -5.50 -4.85 8.27
N LEU A 273 -4.79 -3.84 7.77
CA LEU A 273 -3.32 -3.80 7.83
C LEU A 273 -2.82 -3.75 9.28
N GLU A 274 -3.39 -2.88 10.12
CA GLU A 274 -3.06 -2.80 11.55
C GLU A 274 -3.28 -4.13 12.26
N LEU A 275 -4.39 -4.82 11.96
CA LEU A 275 -4.69 -6.13 12.54
C LEU A 275 -3.67 -7.20 12.09
N LYS A 276 -3.33 -7.25 10.79
CA LYS A 276 -2.33 -8.18 10.26
C LYS A 276 -0.97 -7.96 10.93
N VAL A 277 -0.53 -6.72 11.02
CA VAL A 277 0.73 -6.35 11.69
C VAL A 277 0.71 -6.76 13.16
N LYS A 278 -0.40 -6.49 13.88
CA LYS A 278 -0.57 -6.88 15.28
C LYS A 278 -0.54 -8.41 15.46
N THR A 279 -1.21 -9.15 14.59
CA THR A 279 -1.20 -10.62 14.63
C THR A 279 0.21 -11.16 14.42
N MET A 280 0.97 -10.56 13.51
CA MET A 280 2.37 -10.94 13.29
C MET A 280 3.27 -10.56 14.48
N ALA A 281 3.04 -9.39 15.09
CA ALA A 281 3.75 -8.99 16.31
C ALA A 281 3.55 -10.00 17.43
N GLN A 282 2.32 -10.44 17.64
CA GLN A 282 1.98 -11.46 18.64
C GLN A 282 2.61 -12.81 18.30
N ALA A 283 2.55 -13.23 17.03
CA ALA A 283 3.12 -14.51 16.57
C ALA A 283 4.64 -14.58 16.76
N LEU A 284 5.32 -13.45 16.67
CA LEU A 284 6.78 -13.35 16.82
C LEU A 284 7.22 -12.90 18.22
N GLU A 285 6.28 -12.78 19.19
CA GLU A 285 6.51 -12.25 20.54
C GLU A 285 7.24 -10.89 20.54
N ASP A 286 6.97 -10.07 19.54
CA ASP A 286 7.66 -8.81 19.31
C ASP A 286 6.73 -7.63 19.51
N SER A 287 6.74 -7.06 20.70
CA SER A 287 5.99 -5.84 21.01
C SER A 287 6.48 -4.58 20.28
N SER A 288 7.68 -4.64 19.66
CA SER A 288 8.20 -3.55 18.83
C SER A 288 7.68 -3.61 17.38
N LEU A 289 7.07 -4.74 16.98
CA LEU A 289 6.32 -4.85 15.73
C LEU A 289 5.00 -4.10 15.83
N SER A 290 5.07 -2.80 15.92
CA SER A 290 3.95 -2.02 15.43
C SER A 290 3.94 -1.99 13.89
N VAL A 291 5.08 -2.26 13.22
CA VAL A 291 5.20 -2.25 11.74
C VAL A 291 6.55 -2.80 11.23
N GLU A 292 7.05 -3.99 11.61
CA GLU A 292 8.37 -4.40 11.12
C GLU A 292 8.46 -5.86 10.69
N ILE A 293 8.52 -6.15 9.39
CA ILE A 293 8.74 -7.51 8.87
C ILE A 293 9.53 -7.53 7.54
N SER A 294 10.53 -8.40 7.42
CA SER A 294 11.42 -8.52 6.26
C SER A 294 11.05 -9.65 5.28
N SER A 295 11.45 -9.47 4.06
CA SER A 295 11.22 -10.06 2.75
C SER A 295 11.10 -11.58 2.57
N VAL A 296 10.29 -12.01 1.58
CA VAL A 296 10.41 -13.25 0.78
C VAL A 296 9.94 -12.98 -0.66
N ASP A 297 10.58 -13.64 -1.62
CA ASP A 297 10.36 -13.59 -3.05
C ASP A 297 8.88 -13.70 -3.46
N TYR A 298 8.46 -12.80 -4.32
CA TYR A 298 7.14 -12.81 -4.94
C TYR A 298 7.26 -13.10 -6.43
N ASP A 299 6.34 -13.93 -6.92
CA ASP A 299 6.04 -14.07 -8.34
C ASP A 299 5.47 -12.73 -8.84
N GLU A 300 6.17 -12.07 -9.76
CA GLU A 300 5.84 -10.72 -10.26
C GLU A 300 4.53 -10.62 -11.04
N GLU A 301 3.82 -11.74 -11.27
CA GLU A 301 2.57 -11.80 -12.04
C GLU A 301 1.28 -11.85 -11.21
N ALA A 302 1.36 -11.82 -9.86
CA ALA A 302 0.16 -11.82 -9.03
C ALA A 302 -0.47 -10.41 -9.00
N GLU A 303 -1.60 -10.25 -9.64
CA GLU A 303 -2.42 -9.03 -9.54
C GLU A 303 -2.81 -8.79 -8.06
N ASP A 304 -2.81 -7.54 -7.60
CA ASP A 304 -2.98 -7.11 -6.20
C ASP A 304 -4.25 -7.65 -5.49
N TYR A 305 -5.27 -8.09 -6.25
CA TYR A 305 -6.47 -8.73 -5.69
C TYR A 305 -6.23 -10.18 -5.22
N ASP A 306 -5.16 -10.85 -5.63
CA ASP A 306 -4.80 -12.19 -5.13
C ASP A 306 -4.24 -12.13 -3.69
N SER A 307 -3.92 -10.93 -3.17
CA SER A 307 -3.48 -10.70 -1.79
C SER A 307 -4.62 -10.62 -0.77
N LEU A 308 -5.89 -10.65 -1.22
CA LEU A 308 -7.05 -10.57 -0.35
C LEU A 308 -7.26 -11.89 0.41
N THR A 309 -7.15 -11.87 1.73
CA THR A 309 -7.45 -13.03 2.57
C THR A 309 -8.96 -13.19 2.79
N ALA A 310 -9.40 -14.38 3.25
CA ALA A 310 -10.79 -14.61 3.60
C ALA A 310 -11.31 -13.64 4.68
N ASP A 311 -10.44 -13.28 5.64
CA ASP A 311 -10.77 -12.31 6.68
C ASP A 311 -10.87 -10.88 6.13
N ASP A 312 -10.05 -10.52 5.15
CA ASP A 312 -10.17 -9.22 4.47
C ASP A 312 -11.48 -9.15 3.69
N ALA A 313 -11.81 -10.23 2.97
CA ALA A 313 -13.09 -10.34 2.24
C ALA A 313 -14.28 -10.18 3.18
N LYS A 314 -14.25 -10.84 4.36
CA LYS A 314 -15.29 -10.71 5.38
C LYS A 314 -15.42 -9.26 5.88
N ALA A 315 -14.33 -8.62 6.24
CA ALA A 315 -14.34 -7.23 6.73
C ALA A 315 -14.88 -6.26 5.66
N VAL A 316 -14.54 -6.49 4.40
CA VAL A 316 -15.03 -5.70 3.28
C VAL A 316 -16.52 -5.93 3.06
N ILE A 317 -16.99 -7.17 3.11
CA ILE A 317 -18.43 -7.48 3.03
C ILE A 317 -19.19 -6.78 4.15
N GLU A 318 -18.73 -6.90 5.40
CA GLU A 318 -19.31 -6.21 6.55
C GLU A 318 -19.39 -4.69 6.32
N TYR A 319 -18.32 -4.08 5.81
CA TYR A 319 -18.30 -2.65 5.48
C TYR A 319 -19.35 -2.29 4.43
N PHE A 320 -19.48 -3.07 3.34
CA PHE A 320 -20.46 -2.76 2.31
C PHE A 320 -21.89 -2.92 2.79
N PHE A 321 -22.17 -3.81 3.74
CA PHE A 321 -23.53 -4.08 4.25
C PHE A 321 -23.89 -3.32 5.52
N SER A 322 -22.94 -2.70 6.25
CA SER A 322 -23.19 -2.00 7.52
C SER A 322 -23.81 -0.58 7.39
N GLY A 323 -24.06 -0.07 6.20
CA GLY A 323 -24.43 1.34 5.95
C GLY A 323 -25.93 1.66 5.87
N ASP A 324 -26.86 0.73 6.11
CA ASP A 324 -28.28 0.93 5.87
C ASP A 324 -29.16 1.02 7.14
N GLN A 325 -28.59 1.29 8.32
CA GLN A 325 -29.39 1.45 9.54
C GLN A 325 -29.68 2.90 9.92
N ASN A 326 -29.24 3.91 9.15
CA ASN A 326 -29.43 5.33 9.48
C ASN A 326 -29.77 6.22 8.27
N ASP A 327 -30.55 5.78 7.29
CA ASP A 327 -31.20 6.64 6.29
C ASP A 327 -32.73 6.53 6.37
#